data_9e7b7ee4707cda7f411cbda80dbde21c
#
_entry.id   9e7b7ee4707cda7f411cbda80dbde21c
#
_cell.length_a   1.000
_cell.length_b   1.000
_cell.length_c   1.000
_cell.angle_alpha   90.00
_cell.angle_beta   90.00
_cell.angle_gamma   90.00
#
_symmetry.space_group_name_H-M   'P 1'
#
loop_
_entity.id
_entity.type
_entity.pdbx_description
1 polymer ?
#
loop_
_entity_poly.entity_id
_entity_poly.type
_entity_poly.pdbx_seq_one_letter_code
_entity_poly.pdbx_strand_id
1 'polypeptide(L)'
;MNVENPPAAPAAKIKKVVSANPADRYSGAGQTPDPWDQCARLEYGADRSFAWSVREQVIATPPEGRARAEEKLLKALADAARTDAGLAFICQMLAMVASTKSVPALAPLLRDAKTADSARYALERIAGPEADAAFRDALGTLTGTLKAGLIGSIGVRGDIAAKSALAALKDAATEPAVVREAATHALARLSTSKS
;
A
#
# COMPACT_ATOMS: atom_id res chain seq x y z
N MET A 1 -62.30 -32.10 39.04
CA MET A 1 -61.80 -30.86 38.35
C MET A 1 -60.91 -31.29 37.26
N ASN A 2 -61.42 -31.34 36.02
CA ASN A 2 -60.62 -31.66 34.82
C ASN A 2 -59.90 -30.40 34.41
N VAL A 3 -58.59 -30.44 34.39
CA VAL A 3 -57.76 -29.39 33.83
C VAL A 3 -57.61 -29.72 32.35
N GLU A 4 -58.33 -28.99 31.49
CA GLU A 4 -58.14 -29.06 30.04
C GLU A 4 -56.83 -28.42 29.65
N ASN A 5 -56.03 -29.17 28.95
CA ASN A 5 -54.73 -28.70 28.33
C ASN A 5 -55.08 -27.84 27.10
N PRO A 6 -54.56 -26.65 26.97
CA PRO A 6 -54.81 -25.82 25.78
C PRO A 6 -54.25 -26.47 24.51
N PRO A 7 -54.87 -26.26 23.33
CA PRO A 7 -54.46 -26.88 22.08
C PRO A 7 -53.08 -26.37 21.64
N ALA A 8 -52.24 -27.30 21.18
CA ALA A 8 -50.92 -27.03 20.66
C ALA A 8 -50.97 -26.08 19.43
N ALA A 9 -50.19 -25.03 19.44
CA ALA A 9 -50.05 -24.13 18.34
C ALA A 9 -49.52 -24.85 17.07
N PRO A 10 -49.99 -24.48 15.87
CA PRO A 10 -49.57 -25.14 14.63
C PRO A 10 -48.08 -24.93 14.40
N ALA A 11 -47.36 -26.03 14.12
CA ALA A 11 -45.97 -26.04 13.82
C ALA A 11 -45.66 -25.12 12.63
N ALA A 12 -44.94 -24.04 12.87
CA ALA A 12 -44.44 -23.16 11.82
C ALA A 12 -43.56 -23.99 10.87
N LYS A 13 -43.95 -24.05 9.60
CA LYS A 13 -43.15 -24.68 8.54
C LYS A 13 -41.85 -23.91 8.46
N ILE A 14 -40.77 -24.48 9.02
CA ILE A 14 -39.41 -24.03 8.83
C ILE A 14 -39.13 -24.16 7.33
N LYS A 15 -39.16 -23.05 6.61
CA LYS A 15 -38.65 -23.00 5.24
C LYS A 15 -37.17 -23.41 5.32
N LYS A 16 -36.85 -24.59 4.75
CA LYS A 16 -35.50 -25.01 4.52
C LYS A 16 -34.75 -23.84 3.85
N VAL A 17 -33.89 -23.17 4.58
CA VAL A 17 -32.92 -22.26 4.01
C VAL A 17 -31.97 -23.17 3.23
N VAL A 18 -32.22 -23.27 1.93
CA VAL A 18 -31.31 -23.91 1.02
C VAL A 18 -30.02 -23.07 1.14
N SER A 19 -28.98 -23.66 1.70
CA SER A 19 -27.64 -23.13 1.71
C SER A 19 -27.25 -22.87 0.23
N ALA A 20 -27.40 -21.62 -0.22
CA ALA A 20 -26.89 -21.25 -1.52
C ALA A 20 -25.37 -21.45 -1.46
N ASN A 21 -24.86 -22.33 -2.33
CA ASN A 21 -23.44 -22.47 -2.57
C ASN A 21 -22.86 -21.06 -2.74
N PRO A 22 -21.74 -20.69 -2.07
CA PRO A 22 -21.07 -19.42 -2.30
C PRO A 22 -20.87 -19.07 -3.78
N ALA A 23 -20.73 -20.08 -4.65
CA ALA A 23 -20.66 -19.93 -6.11
C ALA A 23 -21.98 -19.43 -6.74
N ASP A 24 -23.16 -19.71 -6.14
CA ASP A 24 -24.46 -19.30 -6.70
C ASP A 24 -24.84 -17.85 -6.38
N ARG A 25 -24.12 -17.19 -5.48
CA ARG A 25 -24.30 -15.76 -5.19
C ARG A 25 -23.79 -14.84 -6.32
N TYR A 26 -23.04 -15.39 -7.25
CA TYR A 26 -22.44 -14.66 -8.39
C TYR A 26 -23.13 -14.94 -9.74
N SER A 27 -24.25 -15.67 -9.77
CA SER A 27 -25.00 -15.95 -11.01
C SER A 27 -25.99 -14.85 -11.41
N GLY A 28 -25.92 -13.66 -10.84
CA GLY A 28 -26.49 -12.46 -11.43
C GLY A 28 -25.64 -12.05 -12.62
N ALA A 29 -26.24 -11.83 -13.79
CA ALA A 29 -25.62 -11.47 -15.07
C ALA A 29 -24.91 -10.10 -15.08
N GLY A 30 -24.14 -9.78 -14.02
CA GLY A 30 -23.18 -8.70 -13.94
C GLY A 30 -21.78 -9.32 -13.99
N GLN A 31 -20.93 -8.86 -14.90
CA GLN A 31 -19.52 -9.21 -14.92
C GLN A 31 -18.96 -9.05 -13.49
N THR A 32 -18.39 -10.12 -12.94
CA THR A 32 -17.61 -10.01 -11.68
C THR A 32 -16.57 -8.91 -11.88
N PRO A 33 -16.56 -7.87 -11.04
CA PRO A 33 -15.60 -6.79 -11.18
C PRO A 33 -14.18 -7.35 -11.24
N ASP A 34 -13.32 -6.84 -12.12
CA ASP A 34 -11.91 -7.25 -12.18
C ASP A 34 -11.33 -7.10 -10.77
N PRO A 35 -10.72 -8.14 -10.18
CA PRO A 35 -10.08 -8.06 -8.86
C PRO A 35 -9.12 -6.86 -8.73
N TRP A 36 -8.46 -6.48 -9.81
CA TRP A 36 -7.56 -5.33 -9.82
C TRP A 36 -8.28 -4.00 -9.62
N ASP A 37 -9.47 -3.82 -10.19
CA ASP A 37 -10.28 -2.60 -9.99
C ASP A 37 -10.84 -2.51 -8.56
N GLN A 38 -10.96 -3.64 -7.86
CA GLN A 38 -11.41 -3.67 -6.46
C GLN A 38 -10.31 -3.28 -5.46
N CYS A 39 -9.02 -3.34 -5.85
CA CYS A 39 -7.90 -3.04 -4.96
C CYS A 39 -7.99 -1.64 -4.33
N ALA A 40 -8.48 -0.66 -5.07
CA ALA A 40 -8.66 0.70 -4.57
C ALA A 40 -9.65 0.78 -3.40
N ARG A 41 -10.60 -0.14 -3.32
CA ARG A 41 -11.72 -0.13 -2.33
C ARG A 41 -11.55 -1.16 -1.23
N LEU A 42 -10.34 -1.66 -1.03
CA LEU A 42 -10.03 -2.59 0.05
C LEU A 42 -10.35 -1.94 1.40
N GLU A 43 -11.07 -2.68 2.25
CA GLU A 43 -11.39 -2.27 3.62
C GLU A 43 -10.98 -3.34 4.62
N TYR A 44 -10.49 -2.92 5.79
CA TYR A 44 -10.21 -3.85 6.88
C TYR A 44 -11.54 -4.37 7.46
N GLY A 45 -11.65 -5.71 7.57
CA GLY A 45 -12.87 -6.38 8.06
C GLY A 45 -13.87 -6.74 6.98
N ALA A 46 -13.72 -6.28 5.72
CA ALA A 46 -14.52 -6.71 4.59
C ALA A 46 -13.95 -7.97 3.90
N ASP A 47 -14.65 -8.49 2.89
CA ASP A 47 -14.12 -9.56 2.04
C ASP A 47 -12.85 -9.08 1.31
N ARG A 48 -11.78 -9.85 1.47
CA ARG A 48 -10.46 -9.57 0.92
C ARG A 48 -9.99 -10.62 -0.08
N SER A 49 -10.88 -11.50 -0.53
CA SER A 49 -10.54 -12.61 -1.45
C SER A 49 -9.91 -12.11 -2.74
N PHE A 50 -10.40 -10.99 -3.30
CA PHE A 50 -9.83 -10.36 -4.47
C PHE A 50 -8.37 -9.88 -4.24
N ALA A 51 -8.06 -9.37 -3.05
CA ALA A 51 -6.71 -8.91 -2.72
C ALA A 51 -5.71 -10.07 -2.69
N TRP A 52 -6.11 -11.24 -2.17
CA TRP A 52 -5.29 -12.45 -2.24
C TRP A 52 -5.04 -12.86 -3.69
N SER A 53 -6.09 -12.89 -4.52
CA SER A 53 -5.96 -13.23 -5.93
C SER A 53 -5.01 -12.28 -6.67
N VAL A 54 -5.13 -10.96 -6.45
CA VAL A 54 -4.23 -9.98 -7.08
C VAL A 54 -2.79 -10.17 -6.59
N ARG A 55 -2.59 -10.39 -5.29
CA ARG A 55 -1.25 -10.62 -4.74
C ARG A 55 -0.59 -11.85 -5.36
N GLU A 56 -1.31 -12.95 -5.47
CA GLU A 56 -0.79 -14.18 -6.13
C GLU A 56 -0.42 -13.92 -7.58
N GLN A 57 -1.27 -13.20 -8.33
CA GLN A 57 -0.98 -12.82 -9.71
C GLN A 57 0.27 -11.93 -9.80
N VAL A 58 0.43 -10.96 -8.89
CA VAL A 58 1.63 -10.10 -8.84
C VAL A 58 2.88 -10.92 -8.56
N ILE A 59 2.83 -11.82 -7.58
CA ILE A 59 3.97 -12.71 -7.23
C ILE A 59 4.35 -13.61 -8.41
N ALA A 60 3.36 -14.17 -9.10
CA ALA A 60 3.56 -15.06 -10.24
C ALA A 60 3.89 -14.32 -11.55
N THR A 61 3.87 -12.97 -11.56
CA THR A 61 4.08 -12.18 -12.77
C THR A 61 5.54 -12.27 -13.24
N PRO A 62 5.78 -12.83 -14.44
CA PRO A 62 7.12 -12.87 -15.00
C PRO A 62 7.58 -11.47 -15.43
N PRO A 63 8.88 -11.26 -15.69
CA PRO A 63 9.43 -9.94 -16.02
C PRO A 63 8.69 -9.21 -17.14
N GLU A 64 8.31 -9.92 -18.21
CA GLU A 64 7.57 -9.38 -19.37
C GLU A 64 6.15 -8.96 -19.04
N GLY A 65 5.55 -9.50 -17.98
CA GLY A 65 4.21 -9.16 -17.52
C GLY A 65 4.15 -7.97 -16.56
N ARG A 66 5.29 -7.56 -15.99
CA ARG A 66 5.34 -6.53 -14.93
C ARG A 66 4.77 -5.18 -15.36
N ALA A 67 5.05 -4.75 -16.58
CA ALA A 67 4.54 -3.48 -17.10
C ALA A 67 3.00 -3.43 -17.11
N ARG A 68 2.35 -4.55 -17.47
CA ARG A 68 0.89 -4.64 -17.47
C ARG A 68 0.32 -4.67 -16.04
N ALA A 69 0.97 -5.37 -15.12
CA ALA A 69 0.58 -5.37 -13.71
C ALA A 69 0.74 -3.98 -13.10
N GLU A 70 1.85 -3.29 -13.37
CA GLU A 70 2.10 -1.91 -12.96
C GLU A 70 0.99 -0.96 -13.46
N GLU A 71 0.61 -1.04 -14.73
CA GLU A 71 -0.45 -0.21 -15.32
C GLU A 71 -1.81 -0.41 -14.61
N LYS A 72 -2.20 -1.65 -14.32
CA LYS A 72 -3.42 -1.96 -13.56
C LYS A 72 -3.38 -1.37 -12.15
N LEU A 73 -2.25 -1.48 -11.47
CA LEU A 73 -2.07 -0.92 -10.13
C LEU A 73 -2.09 0.60 -10.14
N LEU A 74 -1.49 1.24 -11.15
CA LEU A 74 -1.53 2.70 -11.31
C LEU A 74 -2.95 3.20 -11.61
N LYS A 75 -3.72 2.47 -12.39
CA LYS A 75 -5.15 2.76 -12.59
C LYS A 75 -5.92 2.72 -11.25
N ALA A 76 -5.71 1.67 -10.46
CA ALA A 76 -6.33 1.56 -9.13
C ALA A 76 -5.82 2.66 -8.16
N LEU A 77 -4.55 3.04 -8.24
CA LEU A 77 -3.97 4.13 -7.44
C LEU A 77 -4.64 5.47 -7.75
N ALA A 78 -5.05 5.70 -8.98
CA ALA A 78 -5.70 6.93 -9.44
C ALA A 78 -7.21 6.99 -9.11
N ASP A 79 -7.82 5.93 -8.60
CA ASP A 79 -9.25 5.92 -8.24
C ASP A 79 -9.54 6.95 -7.13
N ALA A 80 -10.42 7.91 -7.39
CA ALA A 80 -10.80 8.95 -6.43
C ALA A 80 -11.52 8.38 -5.18
N ALA A 81 -12.14 7.19 -5.29
CA ALA A 81 -12.78 6.50 -4.19
C ALA A 81 -11.83 5.53 -3.44
N ARG A 82 -10.52 5.68 -3.65
CA ARG A 82 -9.51 4.85 -3.00
C ARG A 82 -9.52 5.06 -1.49
N THR A 83 -9.54 3.95 -0.76
CA THR A 83 -9.41 3.92 0.69
C THR A 83 -7.95 3.95 1.13
N ASP A 84 -7.69 4.24 2.41
CA ASP A 84 -6.34 4.15 2.98
C ASP A 84 -5.79 2.71 2.93
N ALA A 85 -6.64 1.72 3.18
CA ALA A 85 -6.26 0.30 3.08
C ALA A 85 -5.97 -0.10 1.62
N GLY A 86 -6.76 0.40 0.67
CA GLY A 86 -6.54 0.22 -0.77
C GLY A 86 -5.21 0.83 -1.22
N LEU A 87 -4.92 2.06 -0.78
CA LEU A 87 -3.63 2.71 -1.03
C LEU A 87 -2.46 1.86 -0.53
N ALA A 88 -2.50 1.44 0.73
CA ALA A 88 -1.42 0.66 1.33
C ALA A 88 -1.20 -0.65 0.57
N PHE A 89 -2.27 -1.36 0.22
CA PHE A 89 -2.19 -2.59 -0.57
C PHE A 89 -1.61 -2.35 -1.96
N ILE A 90 -2.09 -1.33 -2.69
CA ILE A 90 -1.58 -0.99 -4.02
C ILE A 90 -0.09 -0.66 -3.97
N CYS A 91 0.35 0.14 -2.99
CA CYS A 91 1.77 0.46 -2.80
C CYS A 91 2.61 -0.79 -2.50
N GLN A 92 2.09 -1.74 -1.72
CA GLN A 92 2.76 -3.02 -1.48
C GLN A 92 2.91 -3.85 -2.77
N MET A 93 1.91 -3.86 -3.63
CA MET A 93 1.97 -4.57 -4.91
C MET A 93 2.90 -3.85 -5.90
N LEU A 94 2.85 -2.53 -5.97
CA LEU A 94 3.79 -1.73 -6.76
C LEU A 94 5.26 -1.96 -6.35
N ALA A 95 5.54 -2.13 -5.05
CA ALA A 95 6.87 -2.46 -4.57
C ALA A 95 7.48 -3.73 -5.20
N MET A 96 6.68 -4.58 -5.81
CA MET A 96 7.12 -5.85 -6.41
C MET A 96 7.29 -5.77 -7.92
N VAL A 97 6.55 -4.89 -8.60
CA VAL A 97 6.49 -4.87 -10.08
C VAL A 97 6.77 -3.50 -10.70
N ALA A 98 6.75 -2.41 -9.89
CA ALA A 98 6.86 -1.06 -10.40
C ALA A 98 8.23 -0.77 -11.03
N SER A 99 8.19 0.10 -12.01
CA SER A 99 9.32 0.73 -12.66
C SER A 99 9.34 2.24 -12.39
N THR A 100 10.27 2.97 -12.99
CA THR A 100 10.33 4.44 -12.91
C THR A 100 9.06 5.12 -13.40
N LYS A 101 8.21 4.45 -14.19
CA LYS A 101 6.89 4.95 -14.63
C LYS A 101 5.93 5.22 -13.47
N SER A 102 6.09 4.51 -12.35
CA SER A 102 5.26 4.71 -11.15
C SER A 102 5.69 5.93 -10.33
N VAL A 103 6.90 6.44 -10.49
CA VAL A 103 7.44 7.54 -9.66
C VAL A 103 6.56 8.79 -9.71
N PRO A 104 6.09 9.28 -10.87
CA PRO A 104 5.23 10.47 -10.92
C PRO A 104 3.92 10.34 -10.13
N ALA A 105 3.37 9.14 -10.04
CA ALA A 105 2.13 8.88 -9.28
C ALA A 105 2.39 8.72 -7.77
N LEU A 106 3.55 8.19 -7.39
CA LEU A 106 3.92 7.91 -5.99
C LEU A 106 4.58 9.12 -5.30
N ALA A 107 5.37 9.91 -6.01
CA ALA A 107 6.12 11.01 -5.43
C ALA A 107 5.25 12.07 -4.70
N PRO A 108 4.10 12.49 -5.23
CA PRO A 108 3.22 13.41 -4.51
C PRO A 108 2.72 12.86 -3.18
N LEU A 109 2.53 11.54 -3.07
CA LEU A 109 2.06 10.86 -1.87
C LEU A 109 3.08 10.89 -0.72
N LEU A 110 4.36 11.10 -1.01
CA LEU A 110 5.40 11.29 0.02
C LEU A 110 5.17 12.57 0.85
N ARG A 111 4.41 13.53 0.34
CA ARG A 111 4.22 14.84 0.98
C ARG A 111 3.05 14.88 1.97
N ASP A 112 2.21 13.86 1.97
CA ASP A 112 1.07 13.73 2.88
C ASP A 112 1.39 12.70 3.97
N ALA A 113 1.26 13.10 5.23
CA ALA A 113 1.55 12.26 6.38
C ALA A 113 0.76 10.94 6.42
N LYS A 114 -0.45 10.90 5.83
CA LYS A 114 -1.28 9.69 5.79
C LYS A 114 -0.78 8.67 4.75
N THR A 115 -0.15 9.14 3.69
CA THR A 115 0.23 8.30 2.54
C THR A 115 1.73 8.08 2.42
N ALA A 116 2.52 8.92 3.12
CA ALA A 116 3.98 8.96 2.99
C ALA A 116 4.65 7.59 3.20
N ASP A 117 4.28 6.84 4.23
CA ASP A 117 4.91 5.54 4.51
C ASP A 117 4.58 4.49 3.44
N SER A 118 3.34 4.47 2.93
CA SER A 118 2.95 3.57 1.85
C SER A 118 3.69 3.90 0.56
N ALA A 119 3.77 5.18 0.20
CA ALA A 119 4.49 5.63 -0.99
C ALA A 119 6.00 5.37 -0.88
N ARG A 120 6.59 5.65 0.29
CA ARG A 120 7.98 5.38 0.61
C ARG A 120 8.32 3.89 0.42
N TYR A 121 7.47 3.00 0.92
CA TYR A 121 7.65 1.56 0.78
C TYR A 121 7.73 1.10 -0.69
N ALA A 122 6.88 1.65 -1.55
CA ALA A 122 6.91 1.35 -2.98
C ALA A 122 8.15 1.96 -3.66
N LEU A 123 8.39 3.26 -3.47
CA LEU A 123 9.48 3.99 -4.11
C LEU A 123 10.87 3.47 -3.72
N GLU A 124 11.05 2.97 -2.48
CA GLU A 124 12.32 2.43 -2.02
C GLU A 124 12.82 1.28 -2.90
N ARG A 125 11.91 0.54 -3.52
CA ARG A 125 12.21 -0.63 -4.37
C ARG A 125 12.31 -0.32 -5.86
N ILE A 126 11.90 0.87 -6.27
CA ILE A 126 12.03 1.29 -7.67
C ILE A 126 13.47 1.72 -7.94
N ALA A 127 14.16 1.01 -8.82
CA ALA A 127 15.51 1.39 -9.24
C ALA A 127 15.48 2.67 -10.08
N GLY A 128 16.54 3.47 -9.99
CA GLY A 128 16.74 4.65 -10.83
C GLY A 128 16.77 5.96 -10.05
N PRO A 129 17.37 6.99 -10.66
CA PRO A 129 17.59 8.29 -10.03
C PRO A 129 16.31 9.09 -9.81
N GLU A 130 15.22 8.76 -10.53
CA GLU A 130 13.93 9.44 -10.42
C GLU A 130 13.30 9.21 -9.02
N ALA A 131 13.41 7.99 -8.50
CA ALA A 131 12.95 7.69 -7.16
C ALA A 131 13.82 8.38 -6.10
N ASP A 132 15.14 8.44 -6.30
CA ASP A 132 16.05 9.17 -5.42
C ASP A 132 15.74 10.68 -5.40
N ALA A 133 15.47 11.29 -6.55
CA ALA A 133 15.04 12.67 -6.65
C ALA A 133 13.73 12.90 -5.88
N ALA A 134 12.73 12.02 -6.03
CA ALA A 134 11.46 12.12 -5.31
C ALA A 134 11.66 12.10 -3.78
N PHE A 135 12.57 11.28 -3.27
CA PHE A 135 12.92 11.27 -1.85
C PHE A 135 13.57 12.58 -1.40
N ARG A 136 14.55 13.11 -2.16
CA ARG A 136 15.19 14.39 -1.82
C ARG A 136 14.21 15.55 -1.81
N ASP A 137 13.32 15.61 -2.82
CA ASP A 137 12.31 16.65 -2.94
C ASP A 137 11.29 16.64 -1.79
N ALA A 138 11.04 15.46 -1.20
CA ALA A 138 10.12 15.32 -0.08
C ALA A 138 10.75 15.64 1.30
N LEU A 139 12.07 15.76 1.42
CA LEU A 139 12.76 16.00 2.71
C LEU A 139 12.27 17.25 3.44
N GLY A 140 11.88 18.30 2.70
CA GLY A 140 11.39 19.55 3.27
C GLY A 140 9.92 19.53 3.68
N THR A 141 9.15 18.48 3.34
CA THR A 141 7.69 18.45 3.52
C THR A 141 7.23 17.64 4.73
N LEU A 142 8.05 16.74 5.23
CA LEU A 142 7.74 15.87 6.36
C LEU A 142 8.50 16.30 7.62
N THR A 143 8.00 15.87 8.78
CA THR A 143 8.60 16.14 10.08
C THR A 143 8.65 14.86 10.93
N GLY A 144 9.41 14.88 12.02
CA GLY A 144 9.43 13.81 13.01
C GLY A 144 9.77 12.44 12.43
N THR A 145 9.02 11.43 12.86
CA THR A 145 9.26 10.02 12.47
C THR A 145 9.08 9.74 10.98
N LEU A 146 8.16 10.44 10.30
CA LEU A 146 7.97 10.29 8.86
C LEU A 146 9.19 10.78 8.08
N LYS A 147 9.74 11.94 8.48
CA LYS A 147 10.99 12.45 7.89
C LYS A 147 12.17 11.51 8.17
N ALA A 148 12.26 10.98 9.39
CA ALA A 148 13.28 10.01 9.75
C ALA A 148 13.19 8.72 8.91
N GLY A 149 11.96 8.22 8.65
CA GLY A 149 11.71 7.09 7.75
C GLY A 149 12.17 7.37 6.31
N LEU A 150 11.87 8.57 5.79
CA LEU A 150 12.32 9.02 4.47
C LEU A 150 13.85 9.04 4.36
N ILE A 151 14.52 9.60 5.37
CA ILE A 151 15.99 9.64 5.48
C ILE A 151 16.57 8.21 5.50
N GLY A 152 15.93 7.30 6.25
CA GLY A 152 16.30 5.89 6.27
C GLY A 152 16.30 5.26 4.88
N SER A 153 15.24 5.51 4.09
CA SER A 153 15.12 5.03 2.72
C SER A 153 16.20 5.62 1.80
N ILE A 154 16.54 6.89 1.92
CA ILE A 154 17.66 7.52 1.20
C ILE A 154 18.97 6.79 1.49
N GLY A 155 19.22 6.45 2.77
CA GLY A 155 20.39 5.69 3.18
C GLY A 155 20.40 4.25 2.64
N VAL A 156 19.25 3.57 2.61
CA VAL A 156 19.11 2.21 2.06
C VAL A 156 19.35 2.19 0.55
N ARG A 157 18.84 3.19 -0.15
CA ARG A 157 19.01 3.32 -1.59
C ARG A 157 20.43 3.72 -2.03
N GLY A 158 21.24 4.20 -1.10
CA GLY A 158 22.61 4.62 -1.40
C GLY A 158 22.67 5.95 -2.16
N ASP A 159 21.68 6.83 -2.01
CA ASP A 159 21.62 8.11 -2.73
C ASP A 159 22.71 9.10 -2.25
N ILE A 160 23.86 9.07 -2.92
CA ILE A 160 25.01 9.92 -2.60
C ILE A 160 24.69 11.41 -2.80
N ALA A 161 23.80 11.76 -3.73
CA ALA A 161 23.43 13.15 -3.98
C ALA A 161 22.74 13.81 -2.77
N ALA A 162 22.17 13.01 -1.86
CA ALA A 162 21.54 13.51 -0.63
C ALA A 162 22.54 13.88 0.47
N LYS A 163 23.85 13.56 0.35
CA LYS A 163 24.83 13.72 1.44
C LYS A 163 24.86 15.11 2.07
N SER A 164 24.84 16.17 1.28
CA SER A 164 24.91 17.53 1.82
C SER A 164 23.63 17.89 2.60
N ALA A 165 22.46 17.50 2.09
CA ALA A 165 21.20 17.70 2.78
C ALA A 165 21.12 16.91 4.08
N LEU A 166 21.58 15.65 4.08
CA LEU A 166 21.63 14.83 5.28
C LEU A 166 22.61 15.37 6.33
N ALA A 167 23.76 15.90 5.91
CA ALA A 167 24.71 16.55 6.82
C ALA A 167 24.08 17.79 7.49
N ALA A 168 23.40 18.62 6.71
CA ALA A 168 22.67 19.77 7.27
C ALA A 168 21.60 19.35 8.29
N LEU A 169 20.83 18.30 8.00
CA LEU A 169 19.80 17.77 8.91
C LEU A 169 20.39 17.18 10.20
N LYS A 170 21.53 16.49 10.11
CA LYS A 170 22.26 15.95 11.27
C LYS A 170 22.66 17.04 12.24
N ASP A 171 23.13 18.17 11.73
CA ASP A 171 23.69 19.27 12.54
C ASP A 171 22.62 20.34 12.90
N ALA A 172 21.40 20.23 12.40
CA ALA A 172 20.33 21.18 12.65
C ALA A 172 19.74 21.01 14.06
N ALA A 173 20.04 21.96 14.96
CA ALA A 173 19.51 21.95 16.32
C ALA A 173 17.97 22.07 16.39
N THR A 174 17.34 22.63 15.35
CA THR A 174 15.88 22.76 15.23
C THR A 174 15.16 21.46 14.85
N GLU A 175 15.88 20.49 14.31
CA GLU A 175 15.30 19.19 13.96
C GLU A 175 15.16 18.28 15.19
N PRO A 176 14.10 17.48 15.31
CA PRO A 176 13.95 16.49 16.36
C PRO A 176 15.12 15.50 16.38
N ALA A 177 15.46 14.96 17.57
CA ALA A 177 16.54 14.00 17.74
C ALA A 177 16.45 12.81 16.78
N VAL A 178 15.24 12.26 16.60
CA VAL A 178 14.99 11.13 15.68
C VAL A 178 15.40 11.44 14.23
N VAL A 179 15.25 12.68 13.78
CA VAL A 179 15.65 13.11 12.43
C VAL A 179 17.17 13.21 12.32
N ARG A 180 17.82 13.82 13.34
CA ARG A 180 19.29 13.94 13.39
C ARG A 180 19.99 12.59 13.45
N GLU A 181 19.44 11.66 14.23
CA GLU A 181 19.92 10.28 14.34
C GLU A 181 19.75 9.54 13.02
N ALA A 182 18.58 9.63 12.39
CA ALA A 182 18.35 9.03 11.07
C ALA A 182 19.32 9.55 10.03
N ALA A 183 19.59 10.87 10.02
CA ALA A 183 20.57 11.48 9.10
C ALA A 183 22.00 10.96 9.38
N THR A 184 22.38 10.79 10.63
CA THR A 184 23.68 10.22 11.04
C THR A 184 23.84 8.79 10.52
N HIS A 185 22.81 7.95 10.70
CA HIS A 185 22.82 6.56 10.22
C HIS A 185 22.82 6.47 8.70
N ALA A 186 22.06 7.31 8.01
CA ALA A 186 22.04 7.35 6.55
C ALA A 186 23.43 7.76 5.99
N LEU A 187 24.06 8.79 6.57
CA LEU A 187 25.40 9.20 6.18
C LEU A 187 26.46 8.11 6.39
N ALA A 188 26.37 7.36 7.50
CA ALA A 188 27.25 6.22 7.74
C ALA A 188 27.10 5.15 6.64
N ARG A 189 25.87 4.80 6.27
CA ARG A 189 25.58 3.85 5.15
C ARG A 189 26.18 4.34 3.84
N LEU A 190 25.97 5.63 3.50
CA LEU A 190 26.49 6.23 2.27
C LEU A 190 28.03 6.30 2.24
N SER A 191 28.70 6.15 3.38
CA SER A 191 30.15 6.11 3.46
C SER A 191 30.71 4.71 3.20
N THR A 192 29.97 3.66 3.60
CA THR A 192 30.37 2.25 3.44
C THR A 192 30.03 1.67 2.06
N SER A 193 29.14 2.30 1.31
CA SER A 193 28.67 1.84 -0.01
C SER A 193 29.67 2.06 -1.15
N LYS A 194 30.95 2.32 -0.86
CA LYS A 194 32.03 2.59 -1.81
C LYS A 194 32.97 1.40 -2.02
N SER A 195 32.45 0.17 -1.98
CA SER A 195 33.28 -1.00 -2.34
C SER A 195 32.66 -1.75 -3.48
#